data_63d754432b295883121f621cb7297558
#
_entry.id   63d754432b295883121f621cb7297558
#
_cell.length_a   1.000
_cell.length_b   1.000
_cell.length_c   1.000
_cell.angle_alpha   90.00
_cell.angle_beta   90.00
_cell.angle_gamma   90.00
#
_symmetry.space_group_name_H-M   'P 1'
#
loop_
_entity.id
_entity.type
_entity.pdbx_description
1 polymer ?
#
loop_
_entity_poly.entity_id
_entity_poly.type
_entity_poly.pdbx_seq_one_letter_code
_entity_poly.pdbx_strand_id
1 'polypeptide(L)'
;MPMEKQNTVENQLAHTITQTEFDSDYDKTAKKLLANKQILAQIMKGCVDEYSECSVDEIAEKYIEGTPEVGTVGVHVDDTNRPPKAPEIITGSNNEDSTLTEGTVRYDVRFDAIAPATANDAAQQDVIRLIINVEAQTAFNPGYPLTKRAIYYCSRMISAQHGPIFKKSEYGKIRKVYSIWVCTKPSDEFQNTLTRYSIRPEQLIGNATEKSENYDLMSVVTICLGKPDAENYTGILKFLDVLLSSSRAATEKKKILEEEFGVAMSDELEREVLIMCNLSQGVKAEGREEGRIEGRKEGRKEGRREGRKEGICIGEIGMLVQLVQDGDLKLERAAEKAKMTAEEFKKVMEKTSNQEV
;
A
#
# COMPACT_ATOMS: atom_id res chain seq x y z
N MET A 1 8.67 -24.67 34.53
CA MET A 1 8.47 -24.29 33.11
C MET A 1 7.23 -23.40 32.86
N PRO A 2 7.04 -22.27 33.54
CA PRO A 2 6.06 -21.25 33.16
C PRO A 2 6.67 -19.90 32.71
N MET A 3 7.94 -19.60 33.03
CA MET A 3 8.53 -18.27 32.77
C MET A 3 8.88 -17.99 31.31
N GLU A 4 9.19 -19.00 30.47
CA GLU A 4 9.52 -18.78 29.05
C GLU A 4 8.31 -18.41 28.18
N LYS A 5 7.09 -18.82 28.55
CA LYS A 5 5.87 -18.48 27.80
C LYS A 5 5.36 -17.07 28.09
N GLN A 6 5.53 -16.56 29.30
CA GLN A 6 5.13 -15.20 29.66
C GLN A 6 6.02 -14.15 28.97
N ASN A 7 7.34 -14.34 28.99
CA ASN A 7 8.28 -13.44 28.30
C ASN A 7 8.05 -13.35 26.78
N THR A 8 7.58 -14.44 26.15
CA THR A 8 7.33 -14.43 24.68
C THR A 8 6.05 -13.66 24.33
N VAL A 9 5.02 -13.72 25.18
CA VAL A 9 3.75 -13.00 24.95
C VAL A 9 3.91 -11.50 25.24
N GLU A 10 4.62 -11.13 26.30
CA GLU A 10 4.92 -9.73 26.62
C GLU A 10 5.80 -9.06 25.56
N ASN A 11 6.80 -9.76 25.02
CA ASN A 11 7.61 -9.28 23.92
C ASN A 11 6.82 -9.14 22.61
N GLN A 12 5.89 -10.06 22.32
CA GLN A 12 5.02 -9.96 21.14
C GLN A 12 4.03 -8.80 21.26
N LEU A 13 3.47 -8.56 22.45
CA LEU A 13 2.54 -7.46 22.67
C LEU A 13 3.26 -6.10 22.58
N ALA A 14 4.43 -5.96 23.21
CA ALA A 14 5.26 -4.77 23.12
C ALA A 14 5.66 -4.48 21.68
N HIS A 15 6.08 -5.51 20.92
CA HIS A 15 6.43 -5.40 19.50
C HIS A 15 5.23 -4.97 18.64
N THR A 16 4.05 -5.53 18.87
CA THR A 16 2.82 -5.16 18.16
C THR A 16 2.41 -3.71 18.44
N ILE A 17 2.54 -3.23 19.68
CA ILE A 17 2.25 -1.84 20.05
C ILE A 17 3.20 -0.89 19.36
N THR A 18 4.52 -1.17 19.36
CA THR A 18 5.53 -0.35 18.70
C THR A 18 5.31 -0.28 17.19
N GLN A 19 4.99 -1.40 16.54
CA GLN A 19 4.67 -1.45 15.11
C GLN A 19 3.44 -0.59 14.77
N THR A 20 2.39 -0.69 15.57
CA THR A 20 1.16 0.09 15.38
C THR A 20 1.41 1.60 15.53
N GLU A 21 2.27 2.00 16.46
CA GLU A 21 2.67 3.40 16.64
C GLU A 21 3.48 3.91 15.44
N PHE A 22 4.46 3.15 14.95
CA PHE A 22 5.25 3.50 13.76
C PHE A 22 4.40 3.60 12.51
N ASP A 23 3.51 2.65 12.25
CA ASP A 23 2.61 2.67 11.10
C ASP A 23 1.69 3.88 11.15
N SER A 24 1.20 4.27 12.34
CA SER A 24 0.39 5.46 12.56
C SER A 24 1.16 6.75 12.28
N ASP A 25 2.41 6.85 12.73
CA ASP A 25 3.25 8.04 12.52
C ASP A 25 3.71 8.14 11.06
N TYR A 26 3.98 7.01 10.40
CA TYR A 26 4.27 6.97 8.97
C TYR A 26 3.08 7.48 8.15
N ASP A 27 1.88 6.97 8.42
CA ASP A 27 0.64 7.39 7.76
C ASP A 27 0.38 8.89 7.95
N LYS A 28 0.50 9.39 9.18
CA LYS A 28 0.35 10.80 9.51
C LYS A 28 1.36 11.69 8.78
N THR A 29 2.63 11.27 8.69
CA THR A 29 3.66 12.04 8.00
C THR A 29 3.47 11.99 6.49
N ALA A 30 3.08 10.84 5.92
CA ALA A 30 2.74 10.71 4.51
C ALA A 30 1.59 11.65 4.13
N LYS A 31 0.52 11.74 4.93
CA LYS A 31 -0.60 12.64 4.70
C LYS A 31 -0.18 14.11 4.72
N LYS A 32 0.68 14.51 5.65
CA LYS A 32 1.22 15.88 5.68
C LYS A 32 2.05 16.22 4.45
N LEU A 33 2.93 15.31 4.03
CA LEU A 33 3.70 15.47 2.80
C LEU A 33 2.78 15.60 1.59
N LEU A 34 1.80 14.72 1.46
CA LEU A 34 0.83 14.74 0.37
C LEU A 34 -0.07 15.99 0.36
N ALA A 35 -0.24 16.69 1.50
CA ALA A 35 -0.98 17.95 1.57
C ALA A 35 -0.15 19.16 1.16
N ASN A 36 1.15 19.04 0.95
CA ASN A 36 1.99 20.13 0.46
C ASN A 36 1.61 20.50 -0.98
N LYS A 37 1.39 21.79 -1.26
CA LYS A 37 0.91 22.27 -2.58
C LYS A 37 1.82 21.90 -3.75
N GLN A 38 3.14 21.93 -3.57
CA GLN A 38 4.08 21.54 -4.64
C GLN A 38 4.01 20.03 -4.92
N ILE A 39 3.86 19.23 -3.87
CA ILE A 39 3.70 17.77 -4.00
C ILE A 39 2.36 17.44 -4.67
N LEU A 40 1.27 18.12 -4.25
CA LEU A 40 -0.04 17.98 -4.89
C LEU A 40 0.01 18.40 -6.37
N ALA A 41 0.69 19.49 -6.69
CA ALA A 41 0.85 19.95 -8.06
C ALA A 41 1.59 18.92 -8.95
N GLN A 42 2.61 18.25 -8.42
CA GLN A 42 3.27 17.14 -9.12
C GLN A 42 2.31 15.97 -9.37
N ILE A 43 1.50 15.62 -8.36
CA ILE A 43 0.48 14.56 -8.48
C ILE A 43 -0.58 14.98 -9.52
N MET A 44 -1.08 16.20 -9.45
CA MET A 44 -2.07 16.71 -10.39
C MET A 44 -1.54 16.70 -11.82
N LYS A 45 -0.33 17.18 -12.05
CA LYS A 45 0.31 17.16 -13.38
C LYS A 45 0.44 15.73 -13.92
N GLY A 46 0.78 14.76 -13.09
CA GLY A 46 0.98 13.37 -13.51
C GLY A 46 -0.30 12.54 -13.63
N CYS A 47 -1.41 12.97 -13.00
CA CYS A 47 -2.59 12.12 -12.82
C CYS A 47 -3.90 12.74 -13.30
N VAL A 48 -3.96 14.06 -13.50
CA VAL A 48 -5.18 14.79 -13.83
C VAL A 48 -5.00 15.44 -15.22
N ASP A 49 -5.81 15.01 -16.17
CA ASP A 49 -5.65 15.38 -17.59
C ASP A 49 -5.68 16.88 -17.82
N GLU A 50 -6.51 17.57 -17.06
CA GLU A 50 -6.70 19.02 -17.12
C GLU A 50 -5.41 19.83 -16.84
N TYR A 51 -4.41 19.21 -16.19
CA TYR A 51 -3.14 19.87 -15.82
C TYR A 51 -1.91 19.34 -16.54
N SER A 52 -2.07 18.41 -17.50
CA SER A 52 -0.94 17.76 -18.20
C SER A 52 0.03 18.76 -18.84
N GLU A 53 -0.51 19.86 -19.41
CA GLU A 53 0.26 20.90 -20.09
C GLU A 53 0.73 22.04 -19.19
N CYS A 54 0.31 22.08 -17.92
CA CYS A 54 0.68 23.14 -16.98
C CYS A 54 2.06 22.88 -16.36
N SER A 55 2.75 23.93 -15.94
CA SER A 55 3.92 23.79 -15.07
C SER A 55 3.48 23.48 -13.64
N VAL A 56 4.37 22.83 -12.86
CA VAL A 56 4.09 22.49 -11.45
C VAL A 56 3.87 23.77 -10.62
N ASP A 57 4.69 24.78 -10.83
CA ASP A 57 4.57 26.05 -10.12
C ASP A 57 3.23 26.74 -10.43
N GLU A 58 2.82 26.72 -11.69
CA GLU A 58 1.52 27.26 -12.08
C GLU A 58 0.36 26.53 -11.41
N ILE A 59 0.42 25.20 -11.32
CA ILE A 59 -0.60 24.40 -10.63
C ILE A 59 -0.65 24.75 -9.14
N ALA A 60 0.51 24.81 -8.48
CA ALA A 60 0.61 25.06 -7.06
C ALA A 60 0.10 26.47 -6.68
N GLU A 61 0.40 27.48 -7.50
CA GLU A 61 0.09 28.88 -7.21
C GLU A 61 -1.33 29.30 -7.60
N LYS A 62 -1.83 28.80 -8.76
CA LYS A 62 -3.06 29.32 -9.36
C LYS A 62 -4.25 28.38 -9.23
N TYR A 63 -4.04 27.06 -9.25
CA TYR A 63 -5.13 26.10 -9.44
C TYR A 63 -5.53 25.33 -8.19
N ILE A 64 -4.72 25.30 -7.13
CA ILE A 64 -5.09 24.70 -5.84
C ILE A 64 -5.73 25.76 -4.96
N GLU A 65 -7.06 25.68 -4.75
CA GLU A 65 -7.80 26.63 -3.92
C GLU A 65 -7.55 26.37 -2.43
N GLY A 66 -7.30 27.43 -1.68
CA GLY A 66 -7.15 27.38 -0.23
C GLY A 66 -5.89 26.64 0.25
N THR A 67 -5.97 26.11 1.45
CA THR A 67 -4.95 25.22 2.03
C THR A 67 -5.54 23.82 2.09
N PRO A 68 -4.89 22.82 1.47
CA PRO A 68 -5.34 21.43 1.56
C PRO A 68 -5.39 20.99 3.02
N GLU A 69 -6.52 20.39 3.43
CA GLU A 69 -6.71 19.94 4.80
C GLU A 69 -6.31 18.47 4.94
N VAL A 70 -5.61 18.15 6.01
CA VAL A 70 -5.23 16.77 6.37
C VAL A 70 -6.23 16.21 7.36
N GLY A 71 -6.80 15.04 7.04
CA GLY A 71 -7.62 14.30 7.99
C GLY A 71 -6.78 13.86 9.21
N THR A 72 -7.16 14.32 10.39
CA THR A 72 -6.40 14.09 11.63
C THR A 72 -6.60 12.72 12.25
N VAL A 73 -7.44 11.87 11.68
CA VAL A 73 -7.75 10.53 12.22
C VAL A 73 -7.46 9.48 11.16
N GLY A 74 -6.55 8.56 11.47
CA GLY A 74 -6.26 7.41 10.63
C GLY A 74 -7.53 6.61 10.30
N VAL A 75 -7.66 6.19 9.04
CA VAL A 75 -8.78 5.37 8.57
C VAL A 75 -8.68 3.98 9.17
N HIS A 76 -9.17 3.82 10.39
CA HIS A 76 -9.51 2.52 10.90
C HIS A 76 -11.00 2.30 10.69
N VAL A 77 -11.31 1.24 9.93
CA VAL A 77 -12.61 0.55 9.81
C VAL A 77 -13.83 1.48 9.95
N ASP A 78 -14.68 1.50 8.95
CA ASP A 78 -15.98 2.18 8.97
C ASP A 78 -16.62 2.25 10.37
N ASP A 79 -16.44 3.38 11.05
CA ASP A 79 -17.09 3.67 12.32
C ASP A 79 -18.53 4.08 12.02
N THR A 80 -19.33 3.12 11.53
CA THR A 80 -20.69 3.31 11.06
C THR A 80 -21.72 3.58 12.17
N ASN A 81 -21.31 3.65 13.45
CA ASN A 81 -22.22 3.63 14.60
C ASN A 81 -22.07 4.78 15.61
N ARG A 82 -21.49 5.92 15.29
CA ARG A 82 -21.54 7.09 16.19
C ARG A 82 -22.50 8.15 15.66
N PRO A 83 -23.42 8.67 16.50
CA PRO A 83 -24.29 9.77 16.11
C PRO A 83 -23.45 11.03 15.84
N PRO A 84 -23.79 11.83 14.80
CA PRO A 84 -23.04 13.02 14.42
C PRO A 84 -23.09 14.08 15.53
N LYS A 85 -21.92 14.64 15.89
CA LYS A 85 -21.84 15.90 16.62
C LYS A 85 -22.31 17.04 15.70
N ALA A 86 -22.99 18.03 16.27
CA ALA A 86 -23.49 19.18 15.54
C ALA A 86 -22.39 19.87 14.72
N PRO A 87 -22.70 20.41 13.52
CA PRO A 87 -21.69 20.97 12.62
C PRO A 87 -21.15 22.28 13.16
N GLU A 88 -19.85 22.35 13.42
CA GLU A 88 -19.12 23.62 13.48
C GLU A 88 -18.88 24.08 12.03
N ILE A 89 -19.31 25.31 11.75
CA ILE A 89 -19.12 25.94 10.44
C ILE A 89 -17.65 26.34 10.32
N ILE A 90 -16.86 25.56 9.59
CA ILE A 90 -15.50 25.91 9.19
C ILE A 90 -15.51 26.06 7.66
N THR A 91 -15.08 27.25 7.19
CA THR A 91 -14.88 27.59 5.79
C THR A 91 -13.57 26.99 5.28
N GLY A 92 -13.60 25.70 5.00
CA GLY A 92 -12.57 24.88 4.34
C GLY A 92 -13.26 23.67 3.74
N SER A 93 -12.67 23.02 2.75
CA SER A 93 -13.22 21.74 2.23
C SER A 93 -13.21 20.73 3.35
N ASN A 94 -14.38 20.39 3.89
CA ASN A 94 -14.50 19.45 5.00
C ASN A 94 -13.99 18.08 4.59
N ASN A 95 -13.01 17.54 5.29
CA ASN A 95 -12.47 16.20 5.07
C ASN A 95 -13.43 15.09 5.51
N GLU A 96 -14.57 15.43 6.10
CA GLU A 96 -15.61 14.50 6.51
C GLU A 96 -16.87 14.71 5.67
N ASP A 97 -17.37 13.62 5.13
CA ASP A 97 -18.66 13.58 4.44
C ASP A 97 -19.58 12.62 5.19
N SER A 98 -20.59 13.17 5.86
CA SER A 98 -21.55 12.41 6.65
C SER A 98 -22.96 12.72 6.22
N THR A 99 -23.78 11.68 6.12
CA THR A 99 -25.23 11.80 5.95
C THR A 99 -25.97 11.17 7.14
N LEU A 100 -27.23 11.53 7.34
CA LEU A 100 -28.03 11.01 8.45
C LEU A 100 -28.23 9.48 8.40
N THR A 101 -28.07 8.88 7.22
CA THR A 101 -28.34 7.45 6.96
C THR A 101 -27.13 6.65 6.53
N GLU A 102 -26.05 7.32 6.10
CA GLU A 102 -24.81 6.70 5.68
C GLU A 102 -23.68 7.10 6.62
N GLY A 103 -22.71 6.23 6.85
CA GLY A 103 -21.58 6.51 7.71
C GLY A 103 -20.70 7.67 7.23
N THR A 104 -19.88 8.22 8.11
CA THR A 104 -18.91 9.26 7.78
C THR A 104 -17.78 8.69 6.93
N VAL A 105 -17.48 9.28 5.79
CA VAL A 105 -16.28 9.03 4.99
C VAL A 105 -15.26 10.10 5.33
N ARG A 106 -14.04 9.67 5.65
CA ARG A 106 -12.91 10.57 5.93
C ARG A 106 -11.91 10.46 4.81
N TYR A 107 -11.47 11.61 4.32
CA TYR A 107 -10.48 11.74 3.25
C TYR A 107 -9.13 12.11 3.87
N ASP A 108 -8.04 11.55 3.36
CA ASP A 108 -6.70 11.88 3.85
C ASP A 108 -6.33 13.32 3.48
N VAL A 109 -6.44 13.67 2.21
CA VAL A 109 -6.25 15.05 1.71
C VAL A 109 -7.34 15.35 0.69
N ARG A 110 -8.19 16.33 0.97
CA ARG A 110 -9.25 16.79 0.07
C ARG A 110 -9.17 18.29 -0.17
N PHE A 111 -9.32 18.72 -1.41
CA PHE A 111 -9.27 20.12 -1.79
C PHE A 111 -10.04 20.38 -3.07
N ASP A 112 -10.44 21.63 -3.27
CA ASP A 112 -10.99 22.12 -4.53
C ASP A 112 -9.86 22.65 -5.41
N ALA A 113 -9.99 22.43 -6.72
CA ALA A 113 -9.04 22.89 -7.71
C ALA A 113 -9.75 23.53 -8.90
N ILE A 114 -9.09 24.50 -9.52
CA ILE A 114 -9.56 25.19 -10.71
C ILE A 114 -8.91 24.54 -11.92
N ALA A 115 -9.69 24.08 -12.90
CA ALA A 115 -9.11 23.62 -14.16
C ALA A 115 -8.60 24.78 -15.00
N PRO A 116 -7.45 24.64 -15.68
CA PRO A 116 -6.96 25.63 -16.60
C PRO A 116 -8.00 25.92 -17.71
N ALA A 117 -8.20 27.18 -18.05
CA ALA A 117 -9.08 27.54 -19.16
C ALA A 117 -8.52 26.99 -20.48
N THR A 118 -9.31 26.19 -21.18
CA THR A 118 -8.94 25.75 -22.54
C THR A 118 -9.24 26.85 -23.54
N ALA A 119 -8.62 26.80 -24.73
CA ALA A 119 -8.87 27.80 -25.79
C ALA A 119 -10.35 27.86 -26.21
N ASN A 120 -11.13 26.81 -25.94
CA ASN A 120 -12.58 26.77 -26.20
C ASN A 120 -13.41 27.41 -25.09
N ASP A 121 -12.88 27.54 -23.88
CA ASP A 121 -13.59 28.08 -22.69
C ASP A 121 -13.41 29.59 -22.58
N ALA A 122 -12.52 30.20 -23.37
CA ALA A 122 -12.25 31.63 -23.35
C ALA A 122 -13.49 32.51 -23.65
N ALA A 123 -14.55 31.90 -24.18
CA ALA A 123 -15.86 32.58 -24.43
C ALA A 123 -16.90 32.36 -23.31
N GLN A 124 -16.66 31.44 -22.38
CA GLN A 124 -17.53 31.16 -21.24
C GLN A 124 -16.80 31.56 -19.94
N GLN A 125 -17.39 32.46 -19.17
CA GLN A 125 -16.87 32.92 -17.89
C GLN A 125 -16.97 31.88 -16.75
N ASP A 126 -17.33 30.63 -17.06
CA ASP A 126 -17.49 29.58 -16.05
C ASP A 126 -16.17 28.86 -15.82
N VAL A 127 -15.59 29.12 -14.67
CA VAL A 127 -14.40 28.43 -14.16
C VAL A 127 -14.76 26.97 -13.85
N ILE A 128 -14.17 26.04 -14.57
CA ILE A 128 -14.33 24.59 -14.29
C ILE A 128 -13.62 24.30 -12.97
N ARG A 129 -14.37 23.79 -12.00
CA ARG A 129 -13.86 23.39 -10.69
C ARG A 129 -13.88 21.88 -10.53
N LEU A 130 -12.80 21.38 -9.94
CA LEU A 130 -12.62 19.96 -9.63
C LEU A 130 -12.61 19.77 -8.13
N ILE A 131 -13.04 18.59 -7.67
CA ILE A 131 -12.86 18.15 -6.28
C ILE A 131 -11.87 16.99 -6.31
N ILE A 132 -10.74 17.14 -5.64
CA ILE A 132 -9.68 16.15 -5.67
C ILE A 132 -9.44 15.64 -4.25
N ASN A 133 -9.39 14.32 -4.10
CA ASN A 133 -8.87 13.71 -2.90
C ASN A 133 -7.64 12.85 -3.21
N VAL A 134 -6.67 12.86 -2.31
CA VAL A 134 -5.46 12.04 -2.38
C VAL A 134 -5.38 11.20 -1.11
N GLU A 135 -5.23 9.90 -1.29
CA GLU A 135 -5.19 8.90 -0.22
C GLU A 135 -3.83 8.20 -0.19
N ALA A 136 -3.24 8.08 1.00
CA ALA A 136 -2.07 7.26 1.22
C ALA A 136 -2.50 5.86 1.67
N GLN A 137 -2.04 4.82 0.97
CA GLN A 137 -2.41 3.45 1.27
C GLN A 137 -1.16 2.56 1.26
N THR A 138 -0.99 1.74 2.29
CA THR A 138 0.15 0.82 2.33
C THR A 138 -0.02 -0.35 1.36
N ALA A 139 -1.14 -1.07 1.43
CA ALA A 139 -1.41 -2.25 0.62
C ALA A 139 -2.51 -1.99 -0.43
N PHE A 140 -2.38 -2.57 -1.63
CA PHE A 140 -3.40 -2.47 -2.68
C PHE A 140 -4.67 -3.28 -2.36
N ASN A 141 -4.52 -4.37 -1.59
CA ASN A 141 -5.63 -5.20 -1.10
C ASN A 141 -5.58 -5.31 0.43
N PRO A 142 -6.06 -4.31 1.17
CA PRO A 142 -6.06 -4.32 2.64
C PRO A 142 -7.23 -5.15 3.23
N GLY A 143 -7.58 -6.27 2.63
CA GLY A 143 -8.75 -7.11 2.97
C GLY A 143 -9.99 -6.85 2.12
N TYR A 144 -9.93 -5.85 1.23
CA TYR A 144 -10.97 -5.51 0.25
C TYR A 144 -10.35 -4.89 -1.02
N PRO A 145 -11.06 -4.91 -2.17
CA PRO A 145 -10.58 -4.29 -3.40
C PRO A 145 -10.53 -2.76 -3.29
N LEU A 146 -9.32 -2.18 -3.33
CA LEU A 146 -9.10 -0.74 -3.20
C LEU A 146 -9.87 0.07 -4.24
N THR A 147 -9.93 -0.39 -5.49
CA THR A 147 -10.67 0.25 -6.57
C THR A 147 -12.16 0.44 -6.24
N LYS A 148 -12.79 -0.54 -5.58
CA LYS A 148 -14.19 -0.41 -5.16
C LYS A 148 -14.37 0.70 -4.13
N ARG A 149 -13.46 0.79 -3.15
CA ARG A 149 -13.46 1.88 -2.15
C ARG A 149 -13.26 3.24 -2.82
N ALA A 150 -12.33 3.33 -3.75
CA ALA A 150 -12.06 4.57 -4.49
C ALA A 150 -13.26 5.04 -5.33
N ILE A 151 -13.98 4.11 -5.99
CA ILE A 151 -15.23 4.40 -6.70
C ILE A 151 -16.30 4.89 -5.73
N TYR A 152 -16.42 4.25 -4.57
CA TYR A 152 -17.35 4.68 -3.51
C TYR A 152 -17.03 6.10 -3.04
N TYR A 153 -15.74 6.44 -2.85
CA TYR A 153 -15.30 7.80 -2.48
C TYR A 153 -15.67 8.84 -3.54
N CYS A 154 -15.48 8.53 -4.83
CA CYS A 154 -15.96 9.40 -5.92
C CYS A 154 -17.48 9.59 -5.86
N SER A 155 -18.24 8.53 -5.67
CA SER A 155 -19.70 8.59 -5.57
C SER A 155 -20.16 9.46 -4.40
N ARG A 156 -19.47 9.37 -3.25
CA ARG A 156 -19.72 10.22 -2.08
C ARG A 156 -19.39 11.69 -2.36
N MET A 157 -18.26 11.98 -3.02
CA MET A 157 -17.90 13.35 -3.41
C MET A 157 -18.89 13.94 -4.40
N ILE A 158 -19.47 13.15 -5.32
CA ILE A 158 -20.53 13.61 -6.21
C ILE A 158 -21.82 13.88 -5.43
N SER A 159 -22.25 12.92 -4.59
CA SER A 159 -23.46 13.04 -3.79
C SER A 159 -23.43 14.23 -2.84
N ALA A 160 -22.28 14.48 -2.21
CA ALA A 160 -22.07 15.60 -1.27
C ALA A 160 -22.18 16.99 -1.93
N GLN A 161 -22.16 17.08 -3.24
CA GLN A 161 -22.34 18.33 -3.97
C GLN A 161 -23.82 18.82 -3.97
N HIS A 162 -24.77 17.90 -3.71
CA HIS A 162 -26.15 18.28 -3.59
C HIS A 162 -26.39 19.15 -2.35
N GLY A 163 -26.96 20.32 -2.55
CA GLY A 163 -27.15 21.34 -1.52
C GLY A 163 -26.10 22.44 -1.57
N PRO A 164 -24.81 22.17 -1.39
CA PRO A 164 -23.77 23.19 -1.47
C PRO A 164 -23.50 23.70 -2.89
N ILE A 165 -23.43 22.82 -3.89
CA ILE A 165 -23.00 23.18 -5.25
C ILE A 165 -24.21 23.26 -6.20
N PHE A 166 -25.12 22.30 -6.15
CA PHE A 166 -26.31 22.29 -6.98
C PHE A 166 -27.56 21.95 -6.17
N LYS A 167 -28.73 22.45 -6.59
CA LYS A 167 -30.01 22.20 -5.95
C LYS A 167 -31.05 21.83 -7.02
N LYS A 168 -32.05 21.05 -6.62
CA LYS A 168 -33.13 20.61 -7.53
C LYS A 168 -32.58 19.97 -8.81
N SER A 169 -32.88 20.51 -9.98
CA SER A 169 -32.51 19.97 -11.29
C SER A 169 -31.25 20.60 -11.89
N GLU A 170 -30.46 21.34 -11.12
CA GLU A 170 -29.26 22.02 -11.59
C GLU A 170 -28.05 21.05 -11.78
N TYR A 171 -28.30 19.88 -12.34
CA TYR A 171 -27.26 18.83 -12.51
C TYR A 171 -26.06 19.27 -13.36
N GLY A 172 -26.24 20.26 -14.24
CA GLY A 172 -25.14 20.86 -15.02
C GLY A 172 -24.06 21.55 -14.17
N LYS A 173 -24.32 21.78 -12.87
CA LYS A 173 -23.33 22.34 -11.93
C LYS A 173 -22.48 21.30 -11.23
N ILE A 174 -22.73 20.01 -11.46
CA ILE A 174 -21.93 18.93 -10.85
C ILE A 174 -20.48 19.07 -11.31
N ARG A 175 -19.59 19.16 -10.36
CA ARG A 175 -18.14 19.21 -10.59
C ARG A 175 -17.58 17.79 -10.73
N LYS A 176 -16.64 17.61 -11.64
CA LYS A 176 -15.86 16.39 -11.77
C LYS A 176 -15.05 16.13 -10.50
N VAL A 177 -14.97 14.88 -10.10
CA VAL A 177 -14.24 14.43 -8.91
C VAL A 177 -13.10 13.50 -9.30
N TYR A 178 -11.98 13.63 -8.60
CA TYR A 178 -10.84 12.73 -8.68
C TYR A 178 -10.59 12.08 -7.33
N SER A 179 -10.37 10.78 -7.32
CA SER A 179 -9.89 10.02 -6.16
C SER A 179 -8.57 9.34 -6.52
N ILE A 180 -7.47 9.87 -5.97
CA ILE A 180 -6.10 9.46 -6.28
C ILE A 180 -5.55 8.67 -5.10
N TRP A 181 -5.09 7.44 -5.35
CA TRP A 181 -4.63 6.51 -4.34
C TRP A 181 -3.16 6.18 -4.56
N VAL A 182 -2.33 6.53 -3.59
CA VAL A 182 -0.89 6.23 -3.59
C VAL A 182 -0.65 4.99 -2.75
N CYS A 183 -0.38 3.86 -3.40
CA CYS A 183 -0.09 2.59 -2.77
C CYS A 183 1.43 2.38 -2.68
N THR A 184 1.95 2.32 -1.45
CA THR A 184 3.40 2.27 -1.20
C THR A 184 3.97 0.86 -1.19
N LYS A 185 3.16 -0.17 -0.91
CA LYS A 185 3.57 -1.58 -0.90
C LYS A 185 2.53 -2.46 -1.62
N PRO A 186 2.36 -2.30 -2.94
CA PRO A 186 1.48 -3.16 -3.71
C PRO A 186 2.09 -4.57 -3.86
N SER A 187 1.26 -5.58 -4.22
CA SER A 187 1.77 -6.87 -4.66
C SER A 187 2.60 -6.74 -5.95
N ASP A 188 3.47 -7.71 -6.21
CA ASP A 188 4.46 -7.64 -7.31
C ASP A 188 3.83 -7.36 -8.68
N GLU A 189 2.63 -7.86 -8.95
CA GLU A 189 1.89 -7.65 -10.20
C GLU A 189 1.43 -6.21 -10.44
N PHE A 190 1.30 -5.40 -9.37
CA PHE A 190 0.87 -4.00 -9.44
C PHE A 190 2.01 -3.01 -9.30
N GLN A 191 3.24 -3.46 -9.02
CA GLN A 191 4.38 -2.55 -8.83
C GLN A 191 4.65 -1.71 -10.07
N ASN A 192 5.03 -0.44 -9.84
CA ASN A 192 5.34 0.54 -10.88
C ASN A 192 4.21 0.71 -11.90
N THR A 193 2.96 0.78 -11.43
CA THR A 193 1.80 1.01 -12.28
C THR A 193 1.06 2.30 -11.92
N LEU A 194 0.53 2.94 -12.96
CA LEU A 194 -0.38 4.07 -12.88
C LEU A 194 -1.61 3.70 -13.69
N THR A 195 -2.76 3.54 -13.01
CA THR A 195 -3.99 3.12 -13.67
C THR A 195 -5.13 4.10 -13.39
N ARG A 196 -5.84 4.50 -14.43
CA ARG A 196 -7.04 5.34 -14.33
C ARG A 196 -8.29 4.54 -14.65
N TYR A 197 -9.32 4.75 -13.86
CA TYR A 197 -10.67 4.24 -14.07
C TYR A 197 -11.60 5.44 -14.25
N SER A 198 -12.29 5.53 -15.38
CA SER A 198 -13.18 6.63 -15.74
C SER A 198 -14.40 6.13 -16.47
N ILE A 199 -15.47 6.93 -16.49
CA ILE A 199 -16.68 6.64 -17.25
C ILE A 199 -16.42 7.00 -18.72
N ARG A 200 -16.71 6.05 -19.62
CA ARG A 200 -16.63 6.26 -21.05
C ARG A 200 -17.88 5.72 -21.75
N PRO A 201 -18.42 6.41 -22.76
CA PRO A 201 -19.55 5.92 -23.51
C PRO A 201 -19.16 4.76 -24.42
N GLU A 202 -20.03 3.77 -24.52
CA GLU A 202 -19.96 2.69 -25.51
C GLU A 202 -21.21 2.76 -26.38
N GLN A 203 -21.03 2.90 -27.69
CA GLN A 203 -22.16 3.00 -28.64
C GLN A 203 -22.69 1.60 -28.92
N LEU A 204 -23.76 1.21 -28.27
CA LEU A 204 -24.38 -0.11 -28.47
C LEU A 204 -25.23 -0.16 -29.75
N ILE A 205 -25.94 0.92 -30.07
CA ILE A 205 -26.76 1.07 -31.29
C ILE A 205 -26.76 2.54 -31.68
N GLY A 206 -26.52 2.82 -32.95
CA GLY A 206 -26.49 4.18 -33.49
C GLY A 206 -25.23 4.97 -33.13
N ASN A 207 -25.23 6.27 -33.43
CA ASN A 207 -24.08 7.16 -33.27
C ASN A 207 -24.51 8.47 -32.58
N ALA A 208 -25.00 8.35 -31.35
CA ALA A 208 -25.25 9.54 -30.53
C ALA A 208 -23.96 9.99 -29.85
N THR A 209 -23.64 11.27 -29.92
CA THR A 209 -22.51 11.88 -29.24
C THR A 209 -23.00 12.79 -28.13
N GLU A 210 -22.55 12.54 -26.91
CA GLU A 210 -22.75 13.43 -25.76
C GLU A 210 -21.43 14.17 -25.49
N LYS A 211 -21.53 15.37 -24.93
CA LYS A 211 -20.34 16.13 -24.52
C LYS A 211 -19.67 15.45 -23.31
N SER A 212 -18.33 15.39 -23.31
CA SER A 212 -17.57 14.75 -22.22
C SER A 212 -17.84 15.37 -20.86
N GLU A 213 -18.09 16.67 -20.78
CA GLU A 213 -18.47 17.39 -19.56
C GLU A 213 -19.71 16.85 -18.86
N ASN A 214 -20.60 16.16 -19.58
CA ASN A 214 -21.84 15.61 -19.04
C ASN A 214 -21.71 14.18 -18.49
N TYR A 215 -20.65 13.43 -18.80
CA TYR A 215 -20.48 12.06 -18.34
C TYR A 215 -19.12 11.78 -17.70
N ASP A 216 -18.05 12.51 -18.03
CA ASP A 216 -16.72 12.35 -17.44
C ASP A 216 -16.65 13.05 -16.08
N LEU A 217 -17.52 12.65 -15.17
CA LEU A 217 -17.69 13.30 -13.86
C LEU A 217 -16.88 12.66 -12.73
N MET A 218 -16.25 11.51 -12.96
CA MET A 218 -15.44 10.83 -11.96
C MET A 218 -14.25 10.11 -12.56
N SER A 219 -13.12 10.22 -11.88
CA SER A 219 -11.91 9.46 -12.18
C SER A 219 -11.28 8.93 -10.90
N VAL A 220 -11.01 7.64 -10.89
CA VAL A 220 -10.15 7.01 -9.87
C VAL A 220 -8.78 6.80 -10.47
N VAL A 221 -7.73 7.20 -9.77
CA VAL A 221 -6.34 6.96 -10.18
C VAL A 221 -5.64 6.17 -9.09
N THR A 222 -5.05 5.03 -9.45
CA THR A 222 -4.22 4.24 -8.56
C THR A 222 -2.76 4.34 -9.00
N ILE A 223 -1.91 4.77 -8.08
CA ILE A 223 -0.47 4.91 -8.23
C ILE A 223 0.18 3.85 -7.35
N CYS A 224 0.70 2.81 -7.93
CA CYS A 224 1.32 1.71 -7.20
C CYS A 224 2.84 1.83 -7.34
N LEU A 225 3.51 2.17 -6.23
CA LEU A 225 4.96 2.30 -6.19
C LEU A 225 5.63 0.92 -6.30
N GLY A 226 6.92 0.89 -6.64
CA GLY A 226 7.61 -0.38 -6.84
C GLY A 226 9.11 -0.24 -6.81
N LYS A 227 9.82 -1.18 -7.44
CA LYS A 227 11.28 -1.22 -7.43
C LYS A 227 11.89 -0.17 -8.35
N PRO A 228 12.99 0.50 -7.92
CA PRO A 228 13.64 1.56 -8.69
C PRO A 228 14.35 1.11 -9.98
N ASP A 229 14.52 -0.19 -10.18
CA ASP A 229 15.16 -0.79 -11.34
C ASP A 229 14.21 -1.14 -12.49
N ALA A 230 12.91 -0.85 -12.33
CA ALA A 230 11.91 -1.11 -13.36
C ALA A 230 12.00 -0.08 -14.49
N GLU A 231 11.73 -0.52 -15.73
CA GLU A 231 11.79 0.31 -16.94
C GLU A 231 10.85 1.53 -16.89
N ASN A 232 9.69 1.38 -16.24
CA ASN A 232 8.68 2.42 -16.08
C ASN A 232 8.82 3.24 -14.79
N TYR A 233 9.97 3.13 -14.09
CA TYR A 233 10.27 3.92 -12.90
C TYR A 233 10.67 5.35 -13.28
N THR A 234 9.70 6.15 -13.70
CA THR A 234 9.88 7.53 -14.17
C THR A 234 8.75 8.45 -13.68
N GLY A 235 8.85 9.75 -13.90
CA GLY A 235 7.80 10.72 -13.66
C GLY A 235 7.24 10.63 -12.25
N ILE A 236 5.91 10.58 -12.13
CA ILE A 236 5.21 10.58 -10.84
C ILE A 236 5.52 9.33 -9.97
N LEU A 237 5.80 8.17 -10.58
CA LEU A 237 6.19 6.96 -9.86
C LEU A 237 7.52 7.16 -9.14
N LYS A 238 8.54 7.67 -9.86
CA LYS A 238 9.85 8.00 -9.28
C LYS A 238 9.72 9.10 -8.23
N PHE A 239 8.97 10.15 -8.51
CA PHE A 239 8.76 11.25 -7.60
C PHE A 239 8.22 10.79 -6.24
N LEU A 240 7.12 10.05 -6.26
CA LEU A 240 6.46 9.56 -5.03
C LEU A 240 7.28 8.48 -4.33
N ASP A 241 7.99 7.62 -5.06
CA ASP A 241 8.89 6.67 -4.42
C ASP A 241 10.03 7.39 -3.70
N VAL A 242 10.68 8.36 -4.36
CA VAL A 242 11.73 9.16 -3.71
C VAL A 242 11.20 9.85 -2.46
N LEU A 243 9.99 10.42 -2.51
CA LEU A 243 9.37 11.12 -1.39
C LEU A 243 9.06 10.17 -0.23
N LEU A 244 8.38 9.04 -0.50
CA LEU A 244 7.76 8.16 0.49
C LEU A 244 8.58 6.92 0.84
N SER A 245 9.56 6.51 0.02
CA SER A 245 10.31 5.27 0.26
C SER A 245 11.24 5.36 1.47
N SER A 246 11.59 4.18 2.01
CA SER A 246 12.54 4.01 3.11
C SER A 246 13.98 3.75 2.66
N SER A 247 14.22 3.66 1.34
CA SER A 247 15.48 3.13 0.83
C SER A 247 16.58 4.18 0.67
N ARG A 248 16.22 5.47 0.66
CA ARG A 248 17.13 6.58 0.36
C ARG A 248 17.39 7.46 1.58
N ALA A 249 18.63 7.99 1.67
CA ALA A 249 18.99 9.00 2.69
C ALA A 249 18.26 10.34 2.42
N ALA A 250 17.98 11.12 3.46
CA ALA A 250 17.30 12.40 3.34
C ALA A 250 18.02 13.38 2.41
N THR A 251 19.36 13.41 2.45
CA THR A 251 20.19 14.25 1.56
C THR A 251 20.06 13.86 0.10
N GLU A 252 19.99 12.56 -0.21
CA GLU A 252 19.77 12.05 -1.56
C GLU A 252 18.36 12.39 -2.06
N LYS A 253 17.34 12.20 -1.22
CA LYS A 253 15.96 12.59 -1.54
C LYS A 253 15.86 14.07 -1.87
N LYS A 254 16.40 14.93 -1.00
CA LYS A 254 16.44 16.38 -1.19
C LYS A 254 17.03 16.72 -2.56
N LYS A 255 18.20 16.18 -2.86
CA LYS A 255 18.87 16.42 -4.14
C LYS A 255 18.01 16.03 -5.34
N ILE A 256 17.42 14.85 -5.33
CA ILE A 256 16.57 14.40 -6.44
C ILE A 256 15.30 15.26 -6.56
N LEU A 257 14.65 15.58 -5.45
CA LEU A 257 13.42 16.41 -5.45
C LEU A 257 13.70 17.84 -5.98
N GLU A 258 14.84 18.43 -5.63
CA GLU A 258 15.24 19.76 -6.11
C GLU A 258 15.71 19.74 -7.57
N GLU A 259 16.68 18.85 -7.91
CA GLU A 259 17.34 18.88 -9.22
C GLU A 259 16.50 18.27 -10.36
N GLU A 260 15.74 17.19 -10.09
CA GLU A 260 14.98 16.52 -11.13
C GLU A 260 13.52 16.97 -11.20
N PHE A 261 12.93 17.32 -10.05
CA PHE A 261 11.50 17.67 -9.98
C PHE A 261 11.23 19.14 -9.66
N GLY A 262 12.27 19.95 -9.41
CA GLY A 262 12.11 21.38 -9.16
C GLY A 262 11.37 21.73 -7.87
N VAL A 263 11.30 20.81 -6.89
CA VAL A 263 10.61 21.06 -5.63
C VAL A 263 11.40 22.03 -4.79
N ALA A 264 10.83 23.18 -4.45
CA ALA A 264 11.46 24.12 -3.52
C ALA A 264 11.37 23.57 -2.08
N MET A 265 12.52 23.16 -1.53
CA MET A 265 12.60 22.58 -0.18
C MET A 265 12.56 23.69 0.87
N SER A 266 11.37 23.99 1.40
CA SER A 266 11.23 24.82 2.60
C SER A 266 11.72 24.07 3.84
N ASP A 267 12.07 24.81 4.91
CA ASP A 267 12.49 24.22 6.19
C ASP A 267 11.45 23.26 6.79
N GLU A 268 10.18 23.51 6.52
CA GLU A 268 9.07 22.66 6.95
C GLU A 268 9.05 21.34 6.14
N LEU A 269 9.11 21.44 4.82
CA LEU A 269 9.11 20.27 3.93
C LEU A 269 10.37 19.41 4.17
N GLU A 270 11.53 20.03 4.37
CA GLU A 270 12.77 19.32 4.69
C GLU A 270 12.65 18.53 5.99
N ARG A 271 12.04 19.12 7.03
CA ARG A 271 11.76 18.43 8.30
C ARG A 271 10.83 17.23 8.12
N GLU A 272 9.73 17.36 7.38
CA GLU A 272 8.79 16.27 7.14
C GLU A 272 9.44 15.14 6.33
N VAL A 273 10.26 15.46 5.33
CA VAL A 273 11.05 14.46 4.57
C VAL A 273 12.05 13.74 5.47
N LEU A 274 12.70 14.45 6.40
CA LEU A 274 13.63 13.85 7.36
C LEU A 274 12.89 12.90 8.34
N ILE A 275 11.74 13.33 8.87
CA ILE A 275 10.89 12.48 9.72
C ILE A 275 10.47 11.22 8.97
N MET A 276 10.00 11.34 7.73
CA MET A 276 9.64 10.21 6.88
C MET A 276 10.81 9.24 6.68
N CYS A 277 12.04 9.73 6.48
CA CYS A 277 13.22 8.89 6.35
C CYS A 277 13.49 8.09 7.64
N ASN A 278 13.41 8.72 8.80
CA ASN A 278 13.67 8.09 10.09
C ASN A 278 12.63 7.01 10.42
N LEU A 279 11.34 7.31 10.23
CA LEU A 279 10.24 6.35 10.40
C LEU A 279 10.40 5.16 9.45
N SER A 280 10.70 5.43 8.19
CA SER A 280 10.89 4.41 7.18
C SER A 280 12.09 3.48 7.45
N GLN A 281 13.18 3.99 8.04
CA GLN A 281 14.33 3.18 8.45
C GLN A 281 13.99 2.28 9.63
N GLY A 282 13.21 2.76 10.60
CA GLY A 282 12.69 1.96 11.71
C GLY A 282 11.90 0.75 11.24
N VAL A 283 10.92 0.95 10.38
CA VAL A 283 10.09 -0.12 9.78
C VAL A 283 10.96 -1.15 9.03
N LYS A 284 12.00 -0.70 8.31
CA LYS A 284 12.90 -1.61 7.58
C LYS A 284 13.79 -2.44 8.50
N ALA A 285 14.26 -1.87 9.61
CA ALA A 285 15.08 -2.58 10.60
C ALA A 285 14.25 -3.67 11.31
N GLU A 286 13.01 -3.35 11.67
CA GLU A 286 12.07 -4.28 12.28
C GLU A 286 11.65 -5.40 11.34
N GLY A 287 11.29 -5.10 10.09
CA GLY A 287 10.94 -6.12 9.09
C GLY A 287 12.09 -7.09 8.77
N ARG A 288 13.36 -6.62 8.86
CA ARG A 288 14.52 -7.51 8.74
C ARG A 288 14.65 -8.44 9.95
N GLU A 289 14.42 -7.93 11.15
CA GLU A 289 14.49 -8.73 12.36
C GLU A 289 13.36 -9.76 12.41
N GLU A 290 12.13 -9.39 12.03
CA GLU A 290 11.00 -10.32 11.89
C GLU A 290 11.30 -11.44 10.88
N GLY A 291 11.77 -11.08 9.67
CA GLY A 291 12.16 -12.07 8.66
C GLY A 291 13.28 -13.01 9.15
N ARG A 292 14.23 -12.49 9.97
CA ARG A 292 15.27 -13.29 10.60
C ARG A 292 14.72 -14.26 11.66
N ILE A 293 13.76 -13.80 12.46
CA ILE A 293 13.12 -14.62 13.50
C ILE A 293 12.26 -15.71 12.85
N GLU A 294 11.49 -15.36 11.85
CA GLU A 294 10.60 -16.29 11.14
C GLU A 294 11.40 -17.35 10.36
N GLY A 295 12.41 -16.94 9.60
CA GLY A 295 13.32 -17.86 8.90
C GLY A 295 14.05 -18.82 9.85
N ARG A 296 14.45 -18.33 11.04
CA ARG A 296 15.04 -19.17 12.08
C ARG A 296 14.05 -20.19 12.67
N LYS A 297 12.79 -19.78 12.81
CA LYS A 297 11.71 -20.63 13.31
C LYS A 297 11.34 -21.73 12.30
N GLU A 298 11.25 -21.37 11.03
CA GLU A 298 10.97 -22.31 9.94
C GLU A 298 12.12 -23.29 9.75
N GLY A 299 13.36 -22.83 9.66
CA GLY A 299 14.54 -23.68 9.54
C GLY A 299 14.69 -24.64 10.72
N ARG A 300 14.34 -24.20 11.96
CA ARG A 300 14.33 -25.10 13.13
C ARG A 300 13.22 -26.14 13.06
N LYS A 301 12.06 -25.79 12.52
CA LYS A 301 10.92 -26.71 12.33
C LYS A 301 11.23 -27.74 11.25
N GLU A 302 11.84 -27.31 10.16
CA GLU A 302 12.24 -28.17 9.04
C GLU A 302 13.37 -29.11 9.43
N GLY A 303 14.45 -28.63 10.05
CA GLY A 303 15.53 -29.46 10.56
C GLY A 303 15.06 -30.48 11.59
N ARG A 304 14.08 -30.12 12.45
CA ARG A 304 13.46 -31.07 13.39
C ARG A 304 12.65 -32.16 12.67
N ARG A 305 11.98 -31.82 11.57
CA ARG A 305 11.20 -32.76 10.77
C ARG A 305 12.10 -33.72 9.99
N GLU A 306 13.18 -33.19 9.43
CA GLU A 306 14.18 -34.00 8.71
C GLU A 306 14.96 -34.93 9.65
N GLY A 307 15.50 -34.38 10.74
CA GLY A 307 16.21 -35.20 11.73
C GLY A 307 15.35 -36.30 12.37
N ARG A 308 14.02 -36.04 12.52
CA ARG A 308 13.09 -37.07 12.97
C ARG A 308 12.91 -38.20 11.92
N LYS A 309 12.84 -37.84 10.62
CA LYS A 309 12.73 -38.82 9.53
C LYS A 309 14.00 -39.66 9.43
N GLU A 310 15.15 -39.00 9.49
CA GLU A 310 16.45 -39.68 9.47
C GLU A 310 16.61 -40.61 10.68
N GLY A 311 16.27 -40.15 11.87
CA GLY A 311 16.33 -40.95 13.09
C GLY A 311 15.43 -42.20 13.05
N ILE A 312 14.22 -42.10 12.47
CA ILE A 312 13.33 -43.24 12.26
C ILE A 312 13.96 -44.23 11.28
N CYS A 313 14.49 -43.72 10.15
CA CYS A 313 15.12 -44.57 9.14
C CYS A 313 16.35 -45.30 9.68
N ILE A 314 17.20 -44.62 10.45
CA ILE A 314 18.36 -45.22 11.12
C ILE A 314 17.90 -46.28 12.13
N GLY A 315 16.87 -46.03 12.91
CA GLY A 315 16.31 -46.98 13.88
C GLY A 315 15.72 -48.23 13.21
N GLU A 316 15.00 -48.07 12.10
CA GLU A 316 14.45 -49.17 11.31
C GLU A 316 15.56 -50.03 10.73
N ILE A 317 16.61 -49.42 10.18
CA ILE A 317 17.77 -50.14 9.64
C ILE A 317 18.52 -50.88 10.76
N GLY A 318 18.74 -50.23 11.92
CA GLY A 318 19.36 -50.84 13.09
C GLY A 318 18.62 -52.08 13.57
N MET A 319 17.28 -52.00 13.65
CA MET A 319 16.45 -53.15 14.04
C MET A 319 16.57 -54.32 13.01
N LEU A 320 16.58 -54.00 11.71
CA LEU A 320 16.75 -55.02 10.67
C LEU A 320 18.14 -55.69 10.73
N VAL A 321 19.18 -54.92 11.04
CA VAL A 321 20.55 -55.45 11.25
C VAL A 321 20.56 -56.41 12.42
N GLN A 322 19.94 -56.05 13.54
CA GLN A 322 19.88 -56.91 14.73
C GLN A 322 19.14 -58.21 14.46
N LEU A 323 17.98 -58.18 13.77
CA LEU A 323 17.23 -59.39 13.39
C LEU A 323 18.02 -60.34 12.46
N VAL A 324 18.90 -59.79 11.62
CA VAL A 324 19.79 -60.63 10.77
C VAL A 324 20.91 -61.22 11.60
N GLN A 325 21.50 -60.47 12.55
CA GLN A 325 22.55 -60.99 13.44
C GLN A 325 22.03 -62.10 14.37
N ASP A 326 20.78 -61.94 14.87
CA ASP A 326 20.13 -62.94 15.73
C ASP A 326 19.66 -64.20 14.96
N GLY A 327 19.72 -64.15 13.61
CA GLY A 327 19.30 -65.23 12.77
C GLY A 327 17.79 -65.33 12.49
N ASP A 328 17.02 -64.36 12.95
CA ASP A 328 15.56 -64.30 12.84
C ASP A 328 15.11 -63.83 11.44
N LEU A 329 15.96 -63.13 10.69
CA LEU A 329 15.66 -62.63 9.37
C LEU A 329 16.81 -62.89 8.38
N LYS A 330 16.50 -63.36 7.16
CA LYS A 330 17.49 -63.54 6.10
C LYS A 330 17.95 -62.19 5.56
N LEU A 331 19.26 -62.06 5.25
CA LEU A 331 19.90 -60.84 4.77
C LEU A 331 19.21 -60.23 3.56
N GLU A 332 18.81 -61.05 2.56
CA GLU A 332 18.14 -60.59 1.35
C GLU A 332 16.78 -59.91 1.68
N ARG A 333 16.06 -60.47 2.66
CA ARG A 333 14.76 -59.94 3.06
C ARG A 333 14.86 -58.69 3.92
N ALA A 334 15.94 -58.58 4.69
CA ALA A 334 16.24 -57.35 5.44
C ALA A 334 16.63 -56.20 4.49
N ALA A 335 17.45 -56.48 3.50
CA ALA A 335 17.84 -55.52 2.47
C ALA A 335 16.62 -55.01 1.67
N GLU A 336 15.72 -55.92 1.28
CA GLU A 336 14.45 -55.53 0.61
C GLU A 336 13.60 -54.59 1.48
N LYS A 337 13.44 -54.89 2.77
CA LYS A 337 12.70 -54.03 3.72
C LYS A 337 13.37 -52.67 3.94
N ALA A 338 14.70 -52.66 3.95
CA ALA A 338 15.49 -51.44 4.04
C ALA A 338 15.55 -50.63 2.72
N LYS A 339 14.96 -51.18 1.63
CA LYS A 339 15.01 -50.60 0.26
C LYS A 339 16.45 -50.41 -0.24
N MET A 340 17.32 -51.37 0.06
CA MET A 340 18.73 -51.43 -0.31
C MET A 340 19.05 -52.72 -1.03
N THR A 341 20.16 -52.76 -1.75
CA THR A 341 20.70 -54.03 -2.25
C THR A 341 21.31 -54.86 -1.12
N ALA A 342 21.41 -56.18 -1.29
CA ALA A 342 22.02 -57.07 -0.29
C ALA A 342 23.47 -56.67 0.02
N GLU A 343 24.22 -56.19 -0.98
CA GLU A 343 25.60 -55.71 -0.80
C GLU A 343 25.69 -54.42 0.02
N GLU A 344 24.76 -53.47 -0.24
CA GLU A 344 24.70 -52.21 0.54
C GLU A 344 24.29 -52.50 1.99
N PHE A 345 23.33 -53.34 2.20
CA PHE A 345 22.88 -53.73 3.55
C PHE A 345 23.99 -54.43 4.34
N LYS A 346 24.76 -55.31 3.69
CA LYS A 346 25.94 -55.96 4.31
C LYS A 346 26.99 -54.98 4.76
N LYS A 347 27.26 -53.92 3.94
CA LYS A 347 28.18 -52.85 4.32
C LYS A 347 27.68 -52.03 5.52
N VAL A 348 26.37 -51.84 5.65
CA VAL A 348 25.75 -51.19 6.80
C VAL A 348 25.92 -52.06 8.05
N MET A 349 25.67 -53.35 7.95
CA MET A 349 25.88 -54.29 9.07
C MET A 349 27.35 -54.29 9.57
N GLU A 350 28.31 -54.29 8.67
CA GLU A 350 29.76 -54.21 9.01
C GLU A 350 30.12 -52.91 9.72
N LYS A 351 29.51 -51.80 9.32
CA LYS A 351 29.73 -50.48 9.98
C LYS A 351 29.11 -50.43 11.37
N THR A 352 27.92 -51.01 11.55
CA THR A 352 27.21 -51.02 12.84
C THR A 352 27.94 -51.94 13.85
N SER A 353 28.49 -53.09 13.43
CA SER A 353 29.27 -53.97 14.30
C SER A 353 30.60 -53.39 14.73
N ASN A 354 31.16 -52.42 14.01
CA ASN A 354 32.42 -51.74 14.36
C ASN A 354 32.20 -50.48 15.26
N GLN A 355 30.97 -50.09 15.57
CA GLN A 355 30.66 -48.97 16.47
C GLN A 355 30.31 -49.41 17.90
N GLU A 356 30.20 -50.69 18.17
CA GLU A 356 29.94 -51.27 19.53
C GLU A 356 31.21 -51.75 20.24
N VAL A 357 32.40 -51.38 19.81
CA VAL A 357 33.67 -51.70 20.48
C VAL A 357 34.33 -50.47 21.10
#